data_e50d56451c9f9178028256af14578fbd
#
_entry.id   e50d56451c9f9178028256af14578fbd
#
_cell.length_a   1.000
_cell.length_b   1.000
_cell.length_c   1.000
_cell.angle_alpha   90.00
_cell.angle_beta   90.00
_cell.angle_gamma   90.00
#
_symmetry.space_group_name_H-M   'P 1'
#
loop_
_entity.id
_entity.type
_entity.pdbx_description
1 polymer ?
#
loop_
_entity_poly.entity_id
_entity_poly.type
_entity_poly.pdbx_seq_one_letter_code
_entity_poly.pdbx_strand_id
1 'polypeptide(L)'
;MPIRKVLLANPRGFCAGVVRAVEIVERVLKLFPPPIYVYHEIVHNRHVVEDFTKRNVVFVESLEKVPDGAMCVFSAHGVPPQAHQLSKSKGLRVIDATCPLVTKVHLEAIRFTREGYSLVLIGHPGHEEVVGTMGEAPMQLVSSVEEAETLVVPNPEKVVYLTQTTLSLDDTAQIVRALQRRFPKMQAPPTDDVCYATQNRQNAVREIAHKIDLILVIGSGNSSNSQRLREVSTNTGIPAYLVNNETEIMPEWLDGVEVVGITAGASAPEEYVMRVVDHMRSLGATEIEEYAAEEERIHFALPPQLVQLAKSAVSA
;
A
#
# COMPACT_ATOMS: atom_id res chain seq x y z
N MET A 1 26.08 -14.21 19.96
CA MET A 1 27.12 -13.19 19.66
C MET A 1 26.41 -11.83 19.57
N PRO A 2 27.07 -10.69 19.84
CA PRO A 2 26.41 -9.40 19.68
C PRO A 2 26.16 -9.11 18.20
N ILE A 3 25.08 -8.38 17.90
CA ILE A 3 24.81 -7.87 16.55
C ILE A 3 25.98 -6.96 16.17
N ARG A 4 26.59 -7.21 15.01
CA ARG A 4 27.73 -6.43 14.53
C ARG A 4 27.31 -5.38 13.48
N LYS A 5 26.38 -5.78 12.59
CA LYS A 5 26.05 -5.00 11.41
C LYS A 5 24.54 -4.90 11.19
N VAL A 6 24.12 -3.75 10.72
CA VAL A 6 22.78 -3.51 10.15
C VAL A 6 22.93 -3.20 8.67
N LEU A 7 22.15 -3.88 7.83
CA LEU A 7 22.07 -3.63 6.41
C LEU A 7 20.66 -3.10 6.06
N LEU A 8 20.59 -1.83 5.68
CA LEU A 8 19.34 -1.17 5.32
C LEU A 8 19.01 -1.41 3.84
N ALA A 9 17.89 -2.03 3.56
CA ALA A 9 17.39 -2.13 2.19
C ALA A 9 16.92 -0.76 1.69
N ASN A 10 17.22 -0.42 0.45
CA ASN A 10 16.79 0.80 -0.21
C ASN A 10 16.32 0.44 -1.65
N PRO A 11 15.09 0.85 -2.09
CA PRO A 11 14.16 1.74 -1.38
C PRO A 11 13.40 1.05 -0.23
N ARG A 12 13.00 1.85 0.77
CA ARG A 12 12.17 1.47 1.91
C ARG A 12 11.25 2.63 2.32
N GLY A 13 10.28 2.35 3.20
CA GLY A 13 9.42 3.39 3.77
C GLY A 13 8.52 4.07 2.73
N PHE A 14 8.09 5.29 3.00
CA PHE A 14 7.06 6.00 2.25
C PHE A 14 7.31 6.01 0.74
N CYS A 15 6.30 5.55 -0.04
CA CYS A 15 6.27 5.71 -1.50
C CYS A 15 5.60 7.05 -1.88
N ALA A 16 5.72 7.46 -3.15
CA ALA A 16 5.13 8.71 -3.63
C ALA A 16 3.62 8.80 -3.44
N GLY A 17 2.90 7.67 -3.53
CA GLY A 17 1.45 7.61 -3.25
C GLY A 17 1.13 7.93 -1.81
N VAL A 18 1.88 7.36 -0.87
CA VAL A 18 1.74 7.60 0.57
C VAL A 18 2.14 9.02 0.94
N VAL A 19 3.29 9.51 0.46
CA VAL A 19 3.71 10.91 0.67
C VAL A 19 2.61 11.87 0.24
N ARG A 20 2.03 11.67 -0.95
CA ARG A 20 0.92 12.50 -1.46
C ARG A 20 -0.31 12.42 -0.56
N ALA A 21 -0.72 11.24 -0.11
CA ALA A 21 -1.91 11.07 0.72
C ALA A 21 -1.75 11.74 2.10
N VAL A 22 -0.60 11.57 2.74
CA VAL A 22 -0.25 12.23 4.00
C VAL A 22 -0.23 13.75 3.81
N GLU A 23 0.41 14.25 2.75
CA GLU A 23 0.47 15.69 2.45
C GLU A 23 -0.92 16.29 2.21
N ILE A 24 -1.85 15.55 1.61
CA ILE A 24 -3.24 15.99 1.42
C ILE A 24 -3.90 16.24 2.77
N VAL A 25 -3.82 15.30 3.73
CA VAL A 25 -4.41 15.49 5.06
C VAL A 25 -3.76 16.65 5.79
N GLU A 26 -2.43 16.77 5.70
CA GLU A 26 -1.68 17.91 6.28
C GLU A 26 -2.17 19.27 5.76
N ARG A 27 -2.40 19.37 4.45
CA ARG A 27 -2.89 20.60 3.84
C ARG A 27 -4.35 20.87 4.18
N VAL A 28 -5.19 19.84 4.25
CA VAL A 28 -6.59 19.96 4.67
C VAL A 28 -6.68 20.47 6.10
N LEU A 29 -5.86 19.96 7.04
CA LEU A 29 -5.79 20.44 8.42
C LEU A 29 -5.35 21.91 8.53
N LYS A 30 -4.55 22.41 7.58
CA LYS A 30 -4.16 23.84 7.56
C LYS A 30 -5.25 24.75 6.99
N LEU A 31 -6.12 24.23 6.13
CA LEU A 31 -7.13 25.00 5.41
C LEU A 31 -8.51 24.96 6.07
N PHE A 32 -8.80 23.94 6.86
CA PHE A 32 -10.12 23.73 7.46
C PHE A 32 -10.01 23.45 8.95
N PRO A 33 -10.95 23.99 9.74
CA PRO A 33 -11.00 23.67 11.17
C PRO A 33 -11.37 22.19 11.38
N PRO A 34 -10.76 21.53 12.35
CA PRO A 34 -11.14 20.16 12.73
C PRO A 34 -12.56 20.13 13.35
N PRO A 35 -13.25 18.98 13.36
CA PRO A 35 -12.74 17.68 12.93
C PRO A 35 -12.68 17.52 11.41
N ILE A 36 -11.63 16.88 10.92
CA ILE A 36 -11.51 16.41 9.54
C ILE A 36 -11.82 14.92 9.53
N TYR A 37 -12.70 14.50 8.65
CA TYR A 37 -13.05 13.09 8.50
C TYR A 37 -12.20 12.45 7.42
N VAL A 38 -11.74 11.22 7.64
CA VAL A 38 -11.06 10.40 6.64
C VAL A 38 -11.81 9.09 6.50
N TYR A 39 -12.22 8.75 5.28
CA TYR A 39 -12.90 7.51 5.00
C TYR A 39 -11.87 6.39 4.82
N HIS A 40 -11.94 5.41 5.71
CA HIS A 40 -10.92 4.42 6.05
C HIS A 40 -9.62 5.05 6.60
N GLU A 41 -8.59 4.26 6.88
CA GLU A 41 -7.26 4.78 7.20
C GLU A 41 -6.66 5.45 5.97
N ILE A 42 -6.06 6.63 6.13
CA ILE A 42 -5.45 7.34 4.99
C ILE A 42 -4.41 6.48 4.27
N VAL A 43 -3.65 5.73 5.02
CA VAL A 43 -2.74 4.66 4.64
C VAL A 43 -2.70 3.65 5.80
N HIS A 44 -2.45 2.37 5.51
CA HIS A 44 -2.35 1.34 6.55
C HIS A 44 -1.03 1.47 7.31
N ASN A 45 -1.02 2.39 8.27
CA ASN A 45 0.08 2.53 9.22
C ASN A 45 -0.43 3.11 10.54
N ARG A 46 -0.27 2.35 11.62
CA ARG A 46 -0.73 2.69 12.97
C ARG A 46 -0.23 4.05 13.43
N HIS A 47 1.04 4.36 13.24
CA HIS A 47 1.64 5.61 13.72
C HIS A 47 1.12 6.83 12.96
N VAL A 48 0.89 6.71 11.65
CA VAL A 48 0.28 7.76 10.83
C VAL A 48 -1.15 8.04 11.29
N VAL A 49 -1.92 6.98 11.53
CA VAL A 49 -3.31 7.09 12.02
C VAL A 49 -3.34 7.72 13.41
N GLU A 50 -2.50 7.28 14.34
CA GLU A 50 -2.42 7.81 15.71
C GLU A 50 -2.01 9.29 15.72
N ASP A 51 -1.04 9.70 14.88
CA ASP A 51 -0.61 11.11 14.79
C ASP A 51 -1.76 12.00 14.32
N PHE A 52 -2.44 11.65 13.25
CA PHE A 52 -3.57 12.42 12.75
C PHE A 52 -4.75 12.41 13.73
N THR A 53 -5.00 11.31 14.44
CA THR A 53 -6.05 11.23 15.46
C THR A 53 -5.80 12.22 16.60
N LYS A 54 -4.56 12.35 17.09
CA LYS A 54 -4.17 13.37 18.08
C LYS A 54 -4.41 14.80 17.61
N ARG A 55 -4.50 15.01 16.31
CA ARG A 55 -4.74 16.31 15.67
C ARG A 55 -6.20 16.49 15.22
N ASN A 56 -7.13 15.75 15.81
CA ASN A 56 -8.57 15.77 15.55
C ASN A 56 -8.97 15.39 14.11
N VAL A 57 -8.22 14.46 13.50
CA VAL A 57 -8.70 13.72 12.34
C VAL A 57 -9.49 12.51 12.81
N VAL A 58 -10.68 12.32 12.27
CA VAL A 58 -11.59 11.23 12.62
C VAL A 58 -11.65 10.24 11.49
N PHE A 59 -11.09 9.05 11.69
CA PHE A 59 -11.16 7.95 10.75
C PHE A 59 -12.49 7.23 10.89
N VAL A 60 -13.17 6.97 9.77
CA VAL A 60 -14.51 6.35 9.76
C VAL A 60 -14.57 5.19 8.76
N GLU A 61 -15.21 4.09 9.15
CA GLU A 61 -15.46 2.92 8.31
C GLU A 61 -16.73 3.05 7.46
N SER A 62 -17.52 4.10 7.68
CA SER A 62 -18.74 4.39 6.92
C SER A 62 -18.94 5.88 6.79
N LEU A 63 -19.21 6.34 5.56
CA LEU A 63 -19.58 7.74 5.28
C LEU A 63 -20.90 8.17 5.92
N GLU A 64 -21.75 7.24 6.32
CA GLU A 64 -22.98 7.54 7.07
C GLU A 64 -22.68 8.22 8.41
N LYS A 65 -21.52 7.89 9.03
CA LYS A 65 -21.06 8.48 10.29
C LYS A 65 -20.50 9.90 10.15
N VAL A 66 -20.26 10.35 8.92
CA VAL A 66 -19.74 11.71 8.64
C VAL A 66 -20.91 12.68 8.68
N PRO A 67 -20.88 13.78 9.44
CA PRO A 67 -21.94 14.81 9.42
C PRO A 67 -22.10 15.44 8.03
N ASP A 68 -23.33 15.79 7.69
CA ASP A 68 -23.63 16.44 6.41
C ASP A 68 -22.87 17.77 6.27
N GLY A 69 -22.34 18.02 5.08
CA GLY A 69 -21.54 19.21 4.77
C GLY A 69 -20.11 19.20 5.33
N ALA A 70 -19.71 18.16 6.09
CA ALA A 70 -18.38 18.10 6.68
C ALA A 70 -17.26 17.94 5.64
N MET A 71 -16.02 18.28 6.06
CA MET A 71 -14.81 18.03 5.29
C MET A 71 -14.41 16.56 5.41
N CYS A 72 -14.23 15.88 4.27
CA CYS A 72 -13.90 14.47 4.20
C CYS A 72 -12.74 14.24 3.22
N VAL A 73 -11.80 13.36 3.58
CA VAL A 73 -10.73 12.90 2.68
C VAL A 73 -10.98 11.42 2.39
N PHE A 74 -10.91 11.02 1.12
CA PHE A 74 -10.88 9.62 0.72
C PHE A 74 -9.45 9.10 0.78
N SER A 75 -9.28 7.87 1.27
CA SER A 75 -7.95 7.27 1.49
C SER A 75 -7.16 7.02 0.20
N ALA A 76 -5.88 6.71 0.35
CA ALA A 76 -5.00 6.37 -0.78
C ALA A 76 -5.43 5.10 -1.54
N HIS A 77 -6.23 4.23 -0.89
CA HIS A 77 -6.65 2.94 -1.42
C HIS A 77 -7.72 3.02 -2.52
N GLY A 78 -8.34 4.19 -2.69
CA GLY A 78 -9.47 4.37 -3.59
C GLY A 78 -10.79 3.94 -2.95
N VAL A 79 -11.88 4.39 -3.54
CA VAL A 79 -13.24 4.14 -3.05
C VAL A 79 -14.16 3.75 -4.19
N PRO A 80 -15.20 2.95 -3.95
CA PRO A 80 -16.15 2.59 -4.99
C PRO A 80 -17.04 3.80 -5.37
N PRO A 81 -17.66 3.81 -6.58
CA PRO A 81 -18.56 4.89 -7.04
C PRO A 81 -19.69 5.23 -6.07
N GLN A 82 -20.17 4.25 -5.28
CA GLN A 82 -21.22 4.44 -4.28
C GLN A 82 -20.77 5.42 -3.16
N ALA A 83 -19.48 5.41 -2.79
CA ALA A 83 -18.94 6.36 -1.82
C ALA A 83 -18.98 7.80 -2.37
N HIS A 84 -18.68 7.99 -3.65
CA HIS A 84 -18.83 9.29 -4.33
C HIS A 84 -20.29 9.76 -4.40
N GLN A 85 -21.23 8.85 -4.64
CA GLN A 85 -22.66 9.17 -4.66
C GLN A 85 -23.16 9.57 -3.27
N LEU A 86 -22.82 8.81 -2.25
CA LEU A 86 -23.20 9.07 -0.86
C LEU A 86 -22.60 10.38 -0.36
N SER A 87 -21.32 10.65 -0.66
CA SER A 87 -20.70 11.92 -0.27
C SER A 87 -21.38 13.12 -0.90
N LYS A 88 -21.82 13.02 -2.16
CA LYS A 88 -22.59 14.07 -2.84
C LYS A 88 -23.97 14.28 -2.21
N SER A 89 -24.70 13.19 -1.89
CA SER A 89 -26.03 13.28 -1.28
C SER A 89 -25.98 13.91 0.12
N LYS A 90 -24.87 13.71 0.85
CA LYS A 90 -24.62 14.32 2.17
C LYS A 90 -24.00 15.73 2.09
N GLY A 91 -23.76 16.24 0.87
CA GLY A 91 -23.12 17.54 0.65
C GLY A 91 -21.70 17.64 1.22
N LEU A 92 -20.97 16.52 1.35
CA LEU A 92 -19.62 16.53 1.91
C LEU A 92 -18.65 17.29 1.00
N ARG A 93 -17.72 18.00 1.61
CA ARG A 93 -16.59 18.61 0.92
C ARG A 93 -15.47 17.58 0.82
N VAL A 94 -15.35 16.91 -0.32
CA VAL A 94 -14.43 15.77 -0.48
C VAL A 94 -13.14 16.21 -1.13
N ILE A 95 -12.00 15.79 -0.55
CA ILE A 95 -10.71 15.72 -1.22
C ILE A 95 -10.32 14.25 -1.40
N ASP A 96 -10.12 13.85 -2.64
CA ASP A 96 -9.78 12.48 -2.98
C ASP A 96 -8.26 12.29 -2.98
N ALA A 97 -7.76 11.46 -2.03
CA ALA A 97 -6.35 11.13 -1.91
C ALA A 97 -5.97 9.80 -2.61
N THR A 98 -6.90 9.18 -3.35
CA THR A 98 -6.62 7.94 -4.10
C THR A 98 -5.29 8.04 -4.86
N CYS A 99 -4.44 7.03 -4.66
CA CYS A 99 -3.16 6.95 -5.36
C CYS A 99 -3.38 6.92 -6.88
N PRO A 100 -2.62 7.69 -7.68
CA PRO A 100 -2.75 7.67 -9.14
C PRO A 100 -2.59 6.27 -9.76
N LEU A 101 -1.83 5.38 -9.13
CA LEU A 101 -1.66 4.00 -9.59
C LEU A 101 -2.89 3.14 -9.32
N VAL A 102 -3.61 3.39 -8.23
CA VAL A 102 -4.92 2.77 -7.96
C VAL A 102 -5.96 3.32 -8.93
N THR A 103 -5.97 4.65 -9.16
CA THR A 103 -6.85 5.28 -10.17
C THR A 103 -6.64 4.67 -11.56
N LYS A 104 -5.40 4.33 -11.92
CA LYS A 104 -5.09 3.62 -13.18
C LYS A 104 -5.88 2.30 -13.26
N VAL A 105 -5.85 1.47 -12.22
CA VAL A 105 -6.55 0.17 -12.18
C VAL A 105 -8.07 0.37 -12.31
N HIS A 106 -8.65 1.35 -11.60
CA HIS A 106 -10.06 1.72 -11.72
C HIS A 106 -10.44 2.08 -13.17
N LEU A 107 -9.64 2.93 -13.81
CA LEU A 107 -9.89 3.35 -15.21
C LEU A 107 -9.74 2.17 -16.18
N GLU A 108 -8.82 1.25 -15.95
CA GLU A 108 -8.67 0.04 -16.74
C GLU A 108 -9.87 -0.90 -16.57
N ALA A 109 -10.38 -1.07 -15.34
CA ALA A 109 -11.61 -1.83 -15.09
C ALA A 109 -12.80 -1.28 -15.90
N ILE A 110 -13.00 0.04 -15.85
CA ILE A 110 -14.06 0.70 -16.61
C ILE A 110 -13.86 0.52 -18.12
N ARG A 111 -12.64 0.71 -18.61
CA ARG A 111 -12.32 0.60 -20.05
C ARG A 111 -12.57 -0.80 -20.56
N PHE A 112 -11.99 -1.82 -19.94
CA PHE A 112 -12.11 -3.19 -20.39
C PHE A 112 -13.54 -3.73 -20.30
N THR A 113 -14.32 -3.27 -19.31
CA THR A 113 -15.76 -3.57 -19.26
C THR A 113 -16.49 -3.01 -20.47
N ARG A 114 -16.23 -1.76 -20.85
CA ARG A 114 -16.83 -1.13 -22.06
C ARG A 114 -16.41 -1.84 -23.33
N GLU A 115 -15.20 -2.37 -23.37
CA GLU A 115 -14.71 -3.16 -24.50
C GLU A 115 -15.26 -4.60 -24.49
N GLY A 116 -16.06 -5.00 -23.50
CA GLY A 116 -16.72 -6.31 -23.40
C GLY A 116 -15.85 -7.46 -22.92
N TYR A 117 -14.80 -7.16 -22.15
CA TYR A 117 -14.00 -8.19 -21.48
C TYR A 117 -14.68 -8.72 -20.21
N SER A 118 -14.46 -10.00 -19.91
CA SER A 118 -14.63 -10.55 -18.57
C SER A 118 -13.41 -10.18 -17.74
N LEU A 119 -13.62 -9.44 -16.64
CA LEU A 119 -12.55 -8.98 -15.78
C LEU A 119 -12.29 -9.98 -14.65
N VAL A 120 -11.02 -10.23 -14.38
CA VAL A 120 -10.54 -10.98 -13.22
C VAL A 120 -9.63 -10.07 -12.42
N LEU A 121 -9.98 -9.79 -11.17
CA LEU A 121 -9.13 -9.06 -10.25
C LEU A 121 -8.35 -10.03 -9.37
N ILE A 122 -7.05 -9.98 -9.41
CA ILE A 122 -6.19 -10.70 -8.46
C ILE A 122 -5.99 -9.79 -7.25
N GLY A 123 -6.40 -10.24 -6.06
CA GLY A 123 -6.35 -9.40 -4.86
C GLY A 123 -6.83 -10.11 -3.60
N HIS A 124 -6.74 -9.42 -2.47
CA HIS A 124 -7.16 -9.95 -1.17
C HIS A 124 -8.61 -9.55 -0.87
N PRO A 125 -9.49 -10.53 -0.60
CA PRO A 125 -10.87 -10.26 -0.21
C PRO A 125 -10.94 -9.29 0.99
N GLY A 126 -11.82 -8.28 0.88
CA GLY A 126 -12.06 -7.30 1.95
C GLY A 126 -11.05 -6.16 2.05
N HIS A 127 -9.98 -6.16 1.29
CA HIS A 127 -9.07 -5.03 1.24
C HIS A 127 -9.74 -3.83 0.55
N GLU A 128 -9.59 -2.60 1.08
CA GLU A 128 -10.27 -1.39 0.59
C GLU A 128 -9.99 -1.12 -0.89
N GLU A 129 -8.75 -1.30 -1.34
CA GLU A 129 -8.37 -1.16 -2.76
C GLU A 129 -9.14 -2.14 -3.66
N VAL A 130 -9.32 -3.38 -3.20
CA VAL A 130 -10.08 -4.41 -3.91
C VAL A 130 -11.56 -4.05 -3.95
N VAL A 131 -12.12 -3.62 -2.83
CA VAL A 131 -13.52 -3.16 -2.73
C VAL A 131 -13.76 -1.96 -3.65
N GLY A 132 -12.83 -0.99 -3.65
CA GLY A 132 -12.87 0.17 -4.54
C GLY A 132 -12.88 -0.23 -6.01
N THR A 133 -11.93 -1.05 -6.43
CA THR A 133 -11.78 -1.51 -7.82
C THR A 133 -12.97 -2.35 -8.27
N MET A 134 -13.44 -3.28 -7.45
CA MET A 134 -14.63 -4.10 -7.76
C MET A 134 -15.92 -3.29 -7.86
N GLY A 135 -15.98 -2.14 -7.22
CA GLY A 135 -17.10 -1.20 -7.34
C GLY A 135 -17.21 -0.55 -8.72
N GLU A 136 -16.12 -0.44 -9.47
CA GLU A 136 -16.09 0.23 -10.77
C GLU A 136 -16.76 -0.57 -11.89
N ALA A 137 -16.69 -1.91 -11.81
CA ALA A 137 -17.18 -2.79 -12.85
C ALA A 137 -17.46 -4.21 -12.35
N PRO A 138 -18.37 -4.98 -12.99
CA PRO A 138 -18.53 -6.40 -12.69
C PRO A 138 -17.24 -7.17 -13.00
N MET A 139 -16.70 -7.88 -11.99
CA MET A 139 -15.50 -8.69 -12.12
C MET A 139 -15.49 -9.84 -11.13
N GLN A 140 -14.68 -10.86 -11.39
CA GLN A 140 -14.41 -11.96 -10.48
C GLN A 140 -13.13 -11.68 -9.69
N LEU A 141 -13.18 -11.90 -8.37
CA LEU A 141 -12.00 -11.82 -7.52
C LEU A 141 -11.34 -13.20 -7.43
N VAL A 142 -10.02 -13.21 -7.51
CA VAL A 142 -9.19 -14.42 -7.34
C VAL A 142 -8.04 -14.07 -6.39
N SER A 143 -7.86 -14.89 -5.37
CA SER A 143 -6.82 -14.71 -4.35
C SER A 143 -5.80 -15.85 -4.30
N SER A 144 -6.05 -16.96 -4.99
CA SER A 144 -5.17 -18.14 -4.99
C SER A 144 -5.13 -18.86 -6.35
N VAL A 145 -4.17 -19.77 -6.49
CA VAL A 145 -4.03 -20.62 -7.68
C VAL A 145 -5.25 -21.56 -7.82
N GLU A 146 -5.75 -22.11 -6.72
CA GLU A 146 -6.91 -23.02 -6.67
C GLU A 146 -8.17 -22.30 -7.16
N GLU A 147 -8.39 -21.05 -6.74
CA GLU A 147 -9.50 -20.24 -7.23
C GLU A 147 -9.36 -19.95 -8.74
N ALA A 148 -8.14 -19.65 -9.19
CA ALA A 148 -7.86 -19.42 -10.61
C ALA A 148 -8.15 -20.66 -11.46
N GLU A 149 -7.82 -21.86 -10.98
CA GLU A 149 -8.04 -23.12 -11.69
C GLU A 149 -9.52 -23.51 -11.81
N THR A 150 -10.37 -23.02 -10.92
CA THR A 150 -11.82 -23.32 -10.92
C THR A 150 -12.69 -22.16 -11.43
N LEU A 151 -12.08 -21.02 -11.72
CA LEU A 151 -12.78 -19.79 -12.09
C LEU A 151 -13.68 -19.96 -13.30
N VAL A 152 -14.89 -19.42 -13.23
CA VAL A 152 -15.82 -19.28 -14.34
C VAL A 152 -16.05 -17.81 -14.65
N VAL A 153 -15.94 -17.45 -15.91
CA VAL A 153 -16.14 -16.07 -16.39
C VAL A 153 -17.25 -16.02 -17.45
N PRO A 154 -17.96 -14.88 -17.62
CA PRO A 154 -19.04 -14.76 -18.60
C PRO A 154 -18.60 -15.02 -20.05
N ASN A 155 -17.43 -14.54 -20.45
CA ASN A 155 -16.88 -14.75 -21.79
C ASN A 155 -15.42 -15.25 -21.70
N PRO A 156 -15.16 -16.54 -21.80
CA PRO A 156 -13.81 -17.11 -21.70
C PRO A 156 -12.89 -16.79 -22.89
N GLU A 157 -13.47 -16.34 -24.02
CA GLU A 157 -12.70 -15.94 -25.20
C GLU A 157 -12.15 -14.51 -25.10
N LYS A 158 -12.64 -13.72 -24.14
CA LYS A 158 -12.25 -12.31 -23.97
C LYS A 158 -12.10 -11.98 -22.51
N VAL A 159 -11.00 -12.41 -21.93
CA VAL A 159 -10.65 -12.23 -20.52
C VAL A 159 -9.48 -11.26 -20.39
N VAL A 160 -9.51 -10.42 -19.37
CA VAL A 160 -8.38 -9.61 -18.94
C VAL A 160 -8.24 -9.71 -17.43
N TYR A 161 -7.00 -9.79 -16.93
CA TYR A 161 -6.77 -9.68 -15.50
C TYR A 161 -6.29 -8.29 -15.13
N LEU A 162 -6.62 -7.88 -13.92
CA LEU A 162 -6.10 -6.71 -13.20
C LEU A 162 -5.56 -7.19 -11.86
N THR A 163 -4.74 -6.40 -11.18
CA THR A 163 -4.24 -6.78 -9.86
C THR A 163 -4.35 -5.65 -8.85
N GLN A 164 -4.48 -6.02 -7.59
CA GLN A 164 -4.21 -5.12 -6.47
C GLN A 164 -2.74 -4.67 -6.53
N THR A 165 -2.46 -3.41 -6.17
CA THR A 165 -1.13 -2.80 -6.38
C THR A 165 -0.05 -3.29 -5.43
N THR A 166 -0.41 -3.98 -4.34
CA THR A 166 0.49 -4.36 -3.22
C THR A 166 0.72 -5.87 -3.08
N LEU A 167 0.53 -6.63 -4.15
CA LEU A 167 0.69 -8.09 -4.13
C LEU A 167 2.16 -8.54 -4.15
N SER A 168 2.39 -9.80 -3.75
CA SER A 168 3.64 -10.51 -4.05
C SER A 168 3.78 -10.72 -5.55
N LEU A 169 4.95 -10.43 -6.11
CA LEU A 169 5.23 -10.66 -7.53
C LEU A 169 5.17 -12.15 -7.88
N ASP A 170 5.73 -13.00 -7.00
CA ASP A 170 5.83 -14.44 -7.22
C ASP A 170 4.45 -15.11 -7.18
N ASP A 171 3.62 -14.76 -6.17
CA ASP A 171 2.27 -15.31 -6.02
C ASP A 171 1.38 -14.84 -7.17
N THR A 172 1.45 -13.55 -7.51
CA THR A 172 0.74 -13.01 -8.67
C THR A 172 1.10 -13.74 -9.95
N ALA A 173 2.38 -13.99 -10.18
CA ALA A 173 2.84 -14.73 -11.36
C ALA A 173 2.33 -16.18 -11.39
N GLN A 174 2.18 -16.85 -10.24
CA GLN A 174 1.61 -18.20 -10.16
C GLN A 174 0.11 -18.20 -10.52
N ILE A 175 -0.65 -17.26 -9.95
CA ILE A 175 -2.08 -17.08 -10.26
C ILE A 175 -2.28 -16.74 -11.74
N VAL A 176 -1.50 -15.82 -12.30
CA VAL A 176 -1.55 -15.45 -13.72
C VAL A 176 -1.28 -16.66 -14.61
N ARG A 177 -0.27 -17.49 -14.29
CA ARG A 177 0.00 -18.72 -15.04
C ARG A 177 -1.17 -19.72 -15.00
N ALA A 178 -1.85 -19.85 -13.85
CA ALA A 178 -3.03 -20.69 -13.74
C ALA A 178 -4.18 -20.15 -14.60
N LEU A 179 -4.43 -18.85 -14.54
CA LEU A 179 -5.44 -18.19 -15.39
C LEU A 179 -5.10 -18.32 -16.89
N GLN A 180 -3.84 -18.18 -17.30
CA GLN A 180 -3.41 -18.34 -18.70
C GLN A 180 -3.61 -19.76 -19.24
N ARG A 181 -3.39 -20.80 -18.40
CA ARG A 181 -3.72 -22.19 -18.79
C ARG A 181 -5.21 -22.37 -19.04
N ARG A 182 -6.04 -21.70 -18.24
CA ARG A 182 -7.49 -21.79 -18.35
C ARG A 182 -8.07 -20.91 -19.46
N PHE A 183 -7.50 -19.72 -19.64
CA PHE A 183 -7.90 -18.74 -20.63
C PHE A 183 -6.72 -18.35 -21.52
N PRO A 184 -6.39 -19.19 -22.54
CA PRO A 184 -5.17 -18.98 -23.34
C PRO A 184 -5.13 -17.65 -24.11
N LYS A 185 -6.29 -17.01 -24.34
CA LYS A 185 -6.42 -15.69 -24.99
C LYS A 185 -6.48 -14.53 -24.00
N MET A 186 -6.28 -14.79 -22.70
CA MET A 186 -6.31 -13.75 -21.66
C MET A 186 -5.28 -12.67 -21.94
N GLN A 187 -5.69 -11.43 -21.80
CA GLN A 187 -4.84 -10.27 -21.91
C GLN A 187 -4.30 -9.83 -20.55
N ALA A 188 -3.12 -9.28 -20.57
CA ALA A 188 -2.52 -8.56 -19.44
C ALA A 188 -2.92 -7.08 -19.50
N PRO A 189 -2.87 -6.35 -18.36
CA PRO A 189 -2.94 -4.89 -18.39
C PRO A 189 -1.76 -4.33 -19.22
N PRO A 190 -1.90 -3.14 -19.83
CA PRO A 190 -0.86 -2.53 -20.67
C PRO A 190 0.48 -2.30 -19.97
N THR A 191 0.41 -2.05 -18.68
CA THR A 191 1.55 -1.97 -17.75
C THR A 191 1.18 -2.69 -16.46
N ASP A 192 2.14 -3.24 -15.75
CA ASP A 192 1.90 -3.95 -14.49
C ASP A 192 1.07 -3.10 -13.52
N ASP A 193 0.09 -3.74 -12.85
CA ASP A 193 -0.71 -3.11 -11.82
C ASP A 193 -0.03 -3.17 -10.46
N VAL A 194 0.79 -4.23 -10.19
CA VAL A 194 1.64 -4.23 -9.00
C VAL A 194 2.59 -3.05 -9.10
N CYS A 195 2.44 -2.09 -8.19
CA CYS A 195 3.08 -0.79 -8.32
C CYS A 195 4.60 -0.86 -8.17
N TYR A 196 5.32 0.10 -8.80
CA TYR A 196 6.78 0.20 -8.75
C TYR A 196 7.31 0.13 -7.31
N ALA A 197 6.63 0.79 -6.36
CA ALA A 197 7.06 0.84 -4.97
C ALA A 197 7.02 -0.54 -4.30
N THR A 198 6.02 -1.35 -4.63
CA THR A 198 5.92 -2.75 -4.18
C THR A 198 7.02 -3.59 -4.81
N GLN A 199 7.21 -3.47 -6.13
CA GLN A 199 8.23 -4.23 -6.86
C GLN A 199 9.64 -3.91 -6.36
N ASN A 200 9.99 -2.63 -6.25
CA ASN A 200 11.33 -2.19 -5.83
C ASN A 200 11.67 -2.67 -4.42
N ARG A 201 10.73 -2.57 -3.46
CA ARG A 201 10.96 -3.03 -2.08
C ARG A 201 11.13 -4.55 -2.01
N GLN A 202 10.34 -5.32 -2.76
CA GLN A 202 10.51 -6.77 -2.83
C GLN A 202 11.86 -7.14 -3.46
N ASN A 203 12.28 -6.45 -4.51
CA ASN A 203 13.58 -6.68 -5.15
C ASN A 203 14.73 -6.33 -4.20
N ALA A 204 14.68 -5.18 -3.51
CA ALA A 204 15.69 -4.78 -2.54
C ALA A 204 15.87 -5.84 -1.42
N VAL A 205 14.77 -6.43 -0.92
CA VAL A 205 14.83 -7.52 0.06
C VAL A 205 15.54 -8.75 -0.52
N ARG A 206 15.17 -9.18 -1.75
CA ARG A 206 15.81 -10.35 -2.38
C ARG A 206 17.31 -10.15 -2.58
N GLU A 207 17.73 -8.93 -2.91
CA GLU A 207 19.14 -8.61 -3.14
C GLU A 207 19.98 -8.64 -1.86
N ILE A 208 19.43 -8.27 -0.72
CA ILE A 208 20.17 -8.30 0.55
C ILE A 208 20.07 -9.65 1.27
N ALA A 209 19.10 -10.50 0.94
CA ALA A 209 18.79 -11.73 1.68
C ALA A 209 20.01 -12.62 1.94
N HIS A 210 20.91 -12.77 0.97
CA HIS A 210 22.11 -13.60 1.09
C HIS A 210 23.24 -12.98 1.95
N LYS A 211 23.04 -11.77 2.48
CA LYS A 211 24.04 -11.00 3.26
C LYS A 211 23.64 -10.81 4.72
N ILE A 212 22.50 -11.33 5.12
CA ILE A 212 21.89 -11.10 6.43
C ILE A 212 21.43 -12.40 7.07
N ASP A 213 21.37 -12.44 8.40
CA ASP A 213 20.91 -13.59 9.16
C ASP A 213 19.42 -13.51 9.50
N LEU A 214 18.89 -12.30 9.57
CA LEU A 214 17.51 -11.99 9.94
C LEU A 214 17.08 -10.68 9.28
N ILE A 215 15.80 -10.52 8.95
CA ILE A 215 15.25 -9.24 8.48
C ILE A 215 14.11 -8.75 9.38
N LEU A 216 14.16 -7.47 9.72
CA LEU A 216 13.08 -6.74 10.36
C LEU A 216 12.37 -5.90 9.30
N VAL A 217 11.07 -6.12 9.16
CA VAL A 217 10.19 -5.35 8.27
C VAL A 217 9.41 -4.38 9.13
N ILE A 218 9.65 -3.09 8.97
CA ILE A 218 8.91 -2.06 9.69
C ILE A 218 7.60 -1.77 8.95
N GLY A 219 6.47 -1.90 9.63
CA GLY A 219 5.14 -1.69 9.06
C GLY A 219 4.03 -2.23 9.94
N SER A 220 2.80 -1.93 9.59
CA SER A 220 1.62 -2.37 10.34
C SER A 220 1.06 -3.69 9.82
N GLY A 221 0.52 -4.50 10.72
CA GLY A 221 -0.04 -5.82 10.41
C GLY A 221 -1.23 -5.81 9.45
N ASN A 222 -1.96 -4.69 9.34
CA ASN A 222 -3.04 -4.50 8.37
C ASN A 222 -2.56 -3.96 7.00
N SER A 223 -1.26 -3.65 6.85
CA SER A 223 -0.69 -3.22 5.58
C SER A 223 -0.39 -4.41 4.67
N SER A 224 -1.13 -4.55 3.57
CA SER A 224 -0.88 -5.59 2.55
C SER A 224 0.56 -5.54 2.05
N ASN A 225 1.11 -4.36 1.72
CA ASN A 225 2.50 -4.22 1.28
C ASN A 225 3.50 -4.73 2.32
N SER A 226 3.31 -4.40 3.61
CA SER A 226 4.22 -4.83 4.68
C SER A 226 4.16 -6.34 4.92
N GLN A 227 2.96 -6.92 4.88
CA GLN A 227 2.77 -8.37 4.99
C GLN A 227 3.46 -9.11 3.84
N ARG A 228 3.23 -8.66 2.59
CA ARG A 228 3.86 -9.27 1.41
C ARG A 228 5.38 -9.14 1.46
N LEU A 229 5.89 -8.01 1.94
CA LEU A 229 7.34 -7.82 2.11
C LEU A 229 7.94 -8.79 3.12
N ARG A 230 7.26 -9.03 4.25
CA ARG A 230 7.65 -10.08 5.22
C ARG A 230 7.63 -11.47 4.58
N GLU A 231 6.57 -11.81 3.84
CA GLU A 231 6.44 -13.12 3.20
C GLU A 231 7.52 -13.35 2.14
N VAL A 232 7.79 -12.36 1.29
CA VAL A 232 8.89 -12.41 0.32
C VAL A 232 10.22 -12.62 1.06
N SER A 233 10.42 -11.93 2.19
CA SER A 233 11.62 -12.11 3.02
C SER A 233 11.73 -13.56 3.53
N THR A 234 10.66 -14.10 4.10
CA THR A 234 10.60 -15.50 4.58
C THR A 234 10.88 -16.49 3.45
N ASN A 235 10.36 -16.25 2.26
CA ASN A 235 10.56 -17.10 1.10
C ASN A 235 12.02 -17.14 0.59
N THR A 236 12.86 -16.19 1.02
CA THR A 236 14.32 -16.26 0.77
C THR A 236 15.05 -17.24 1.71
N GLY A 237 14.36 -17.81 2.67
CA GLY A 237 14.91 -18.79 3.63
C GLY A 237 15.50 -18.16 4.91
N ILE A 238 15.37 -16.83 5.10
CA ILE A 238 15.81 -16.15 6.32
C ILE A 238 14.63 -15.85 7.25
N PRO A 239 14.84 -15.83 8.59
CA PRO A 239 13.82 -15.36 9.53
C PRO A 239 13.41 -13.91 9.23
N ALA A 240 12.10 -13.66 9.20
CA ALA A 240 11.56 -12.34 8.89
C ALA A 240 10.43 -11.97 9.85
N TYR A 241 10.53 -10.82 10.49
CA TYR A 241 9.56 -10.34 11.47
C TYR A 241 9.02 -8.97 11.07
N LEU A 242 7.69 -8.82 11.15
CA LEU A 242 7.00 -7.56 10.94
C LEU A 242 6.77 -6.90 12.29
N VAL A 243 7.24 -5.66 12.43
CA VAL A 243 7.14 -4.86 13.65
C VAL A 243 6.69 -3.43 13.35
N ASN A 244 5.88 -2.85 14.23
CA ASN A 244 5.51 -1.44 14.10
C ASN A 244 6.66 -0.50 14.52
N ASN A 245 7.46 -0.91 15.51
CA ASN A 245 8.60 -0.14 16.04
C ASN A 245 9.55 -1.04 16.84
N GLU A 246 10.59 -0.44 17.41
CA GLU A 246 11.65 -1.12 18.18
C GLU A 246 11.17 -1.89 19.42
N THR A 247 10.03 -1.48 20.01
CA THR A 247 9.53 -2.10 21.25
C THR A 247 8.88 -3.47 21.03
N GLU A 248 8.58 -3.81 19.77
CA GLU A 248 8.01 -5.11 19.42
C GLU A 248 9.06 -6.15 19.05
N ILE A 249 10.35 -5.78 19.07
CA ILE A 249 11.45 -6.70 18.78
C ILE A 249 11.70 -7.59 19.99
N MET A 250 11.57 -8.89 19.80
CA MET A 250 11.81 -9.87 20.85
C MET A 250 13.29 -10.24 20.90
N PRO A 251 13.95 -10.19 22.08
CA PRO A 251 15.38 -10.51 22.21
C PRO A 251 15.76 -11.88 21.66
N GLU A 252 14.89 -12.87 21.81
CA GLU A 252 15.09 -14.23 21.31
C GLU A 252 15.20 -14.34 19.78
N TRP A 253 14.68 -13.38 19.04
CA TRP A 253 14.87 -13.35 17.57
C TRP A 253 16.30 -13.02 17.16
N LEU A 254 17.04 -12.37 18.06
CA LEU A 254 18.38 -11.86 17.82
C LEU A 254 19.47 -12.82 18.31
N ASP A 255 19.09 -13.97 18.89
CA ASP A 255 20.05 -14.96 19.38
C ASP A 255 20.85 -15.58 18.23
N GLY A 256 22.18 -15.37 18.27
CA GLY A 256 23.09 -15.88 17.24
C GLY A 256 23.13 -15.05 15.94
N VAL A 257 22.42 -13.92 15.88
CA VAL A 257 22.37 -13.02 14.73
C VAL A 257 23.55 -12.05 14.76
N GLU A 258 24.32 -11.98 13.68
CA GLU A 258 25.43 -11.03 13.50
C GLU A 258 25.06 -9.87 12.57
N VAL A 259 24.28 -10.13 11.52
CA VAL A 259 23.89 -9.15 10.51
C VAL A 259 22.36 -9.07 10.42
N VAL A 260 21.81 -7.93 10.81
CA VAL A 260 20.36 -7.65 10.73
C VAL A 260 20.05 -6.87 9.47
N GLY A 261 19.20 -7.42 8.62
CA GLY A 261 18.55 -6.65 7.54
C GLY A 261 17.40 -5.82 8.08
N ILE A 262 17.25 -4.60 7.60
CA ILE A 262 16.11 -3.75 7.93
C ILE A 262 15.49 -3.23 6.63
N THR A 263 14.18 -3.40 6.50
CA THR A 263 13.35 -2.81 5.43
C THR A 263 12.09 -2.22 6.02
N ALA A 264 11.32 -1.51 5.19
CA ALA A 264 10.07 -0.92 5.64
C ALA A 264 9.01 -0.93 4.53
N GLY A 265 7.78 -1.21 4.91
CA GLY A 265 6.64 -1.13 4.00
C GLY A 265 6.41 0.28 3.46
N ALA A 266 5.72 0.37 2.31
CA ALA A 266 5.48 1.63 1.59
C ALA A 266 4.68 2.68 2.38
N SER A 267 4.07 2.31 3.51
CA SER A 267 3.33 3.19 4.41
C SER A 267 4.03 3.46 5.76
N ALA A 268 5.27 2.97 5.95
CA ALA A 268 6.01 3.14 7.19
C ALA A 268 6.87 4.43 7.16
N PRO A 269 6.73 5.33 8.16
CA PRO A 269 7.58 6.50 8.28
C PRO A 269 9.03 6.14 8.57
N GLU A 270 9.97 6.85 7.95
CA GLU A 270 11.42 6.63 8.13
C GLU A 270 11.89 6.80 9.60
N GLU A 271 11.20 7.63 10.37
CA GLU A 271 11.48 7.81 11.80
C GLU A 271 11.50 6.47 12.56
N TYR A 272 10.53 5.57 12.28
CA TYR A 272 10.45 4.26 12.96
C TYR A 272 11.53 3.29 12.46
N VAL A 273 11.96 3.42 11.22
CA VAL A 273 13.14 2.69 10.72
C VAL A 273 14.37 3.10 11.52
N MET A 274 14.59 4.41 11.69
CA MET A 274 15.73 4.92 12.43
C MET A 274 15.70 4.57 13.91
N ARG A 275 14.54 4.51 14.56
CA ARG A 275 14.38 3.99 15.92
C ARG A 275 14.84 2.54 16.04
N VAL A 276 14.47 1.70 15.08
CA VAL A 276 14.92 0.30 15.03
C VAL A 276 16.45 0.23 14.83
N VAL A 277 17.02 1.07 13.96
CA VAL A 277 18.48 1.17 13.77
C VAL A 277 19.17 1.56 15.09
N ASP A 278 18.66 2.57 15.80
CA ASP A 278 19.22 3.02 17.06
C ASP A 278 19.10 1.95 18.16
N HIS A 279 18.02 1.18 18.15
CA HIS A 279 17.88 0.03 19.02
C HIS A 279 18.94 -1.03 18.72
N MET A 280 19.20 -1.37 17.45
CA MET A 280 20.30 -2.28 17.07
C MET A 280 21.67 -1.75 17.50
N ARG A 281 21.92 -0.44 17.41
CA ARG A 281 23.13 0.18 17.94
C ARG A 281 23.27 -0.04 19.45
N SER A 282 22.20 0.11 20.22
CA SER A 282 22.21 -0.12 21.66
C SER A 282 22.51 -1.58 22.03
N LEU A 283 22.24 -2.53 21.12
CA LEU A 283 22.52 -3.95 21.23
C LEU A 283 23.92 -4.35 20.71
N GLY A 284 24.72 -3.39 20.23
CA GLY A 284 26.11 -3.59 19.85
C GLY A 284 26.43 -3.40 18.35
N ALA A 285 25.46 -3.10 17.49
CA ALA A 285 25.73 -2.87 16.08
C ALA A 285 26.61 -1.63 15.88
N THR A 286 27.81 -1.84 15.31
CA THR A 286 28.79 -0.78 15.02
C THR A 286 28.84 -0.38 13.57
N GLU A 287 28.38 -1.25 12.67
CA GLU A 287 28.36 -1.03 11.23
C GLU A 287 26.92 -0.83 10.76
N ILE A 288 26.61 0.32 10.16
CA ILE A 288 25.32 0.58 9.51
C ILE A 288 25.62 0.89 8.05
N GLU A 289 25.10 0.07 7.15
CA GLU A 289 25.31 0.19 5.70
C GLU A 289 23.97 0.30 4.99
N GLU A 290 23.89 1.19 4.02
CA GLU A 290 22.75 1.29 3.10
C GLU A 290 23.05 0.49 1.83
N TYR A 291 22.14 -0.42 1.49
CA TYR A 291 22.19 -1.14 0.23
C TYR A 291 21.23 -0.45 -0.75
N ALA A 292 21.80 0.38 -1.62
CA ALA A 292 21.04 1.08 -2.64
C ALA A 292 20.83 0.18 -3.87
N ALA A 293 19.58 -0.22 -4.13
CA ALA A 293 19.22 -0.91 -5.37
C ALA A 293 18.86 0.11 -6.46
N GLU A 294 17.77 0.84 -6.29
CA GLU A 294 17.30 1.85 -7.25
C GLU A 294 16.80 3.11 -6.54
N GLU A 295 17.06 4.27 -7.14
CA GLU A 295 16.54 5.55 -6.65
C GLU A 295 15.12 5.80 -7.17
N GLU A 296 14.14 5.94 -6.26
CA GLU A 296 12.76 6.30 -6.60
C GLU A 296 12.64 7.81 -6.81
N ARG A 297 12.39 8.25 -8.05
CA ARG A 297 12.24 9.69 -8.42
C ARG A 297 10.81 10.07 -8.76
N ILE A 298 9.84 9.23 -8.41
CA ILE A 298 8.44 9.44 -8.73
C ILE A 298 7.83 10.41 -7.72
N HIS A 299 7.14 11.43 -8.23
CA HIS A 299 6.34 12.37 -7.45
C HIS A 299 4.96 12.50 -8.05
N PHE A 300 3.93 12.51 -7.22
CA PHE A 300 2.56 12.72 -7.66
C PHE A 300 2.06 14.11 -7.27
N ALA A 301 1.47 14.81 -8.22
CA ALA A 301 0.85 16.12 -7.97
C ALA A 301 -0.33 16.01 -7.01
N LEU A 302 -0.54 17.05 -6.23
CA LEU A 302 -1.72 17.19 -5.37
C LEU A 302 -3.00 17.37 -6.22
N PRO A 303 -4.17 16.99 -5.68
CA PRO A 303 -5.43 17.22 -6.37
C PRO A 303 -5.61 18.69 -6.74
N PRO A 304 -5.98 19.03 -8.00
CA PRO A 304 -6.16 20.42 -8.43
C PRO A 304 -7.11 21.21 -7.55
N GLN A 305 -8.15 20.57 -7.04
CA GLN A 305 -9.11 21.16 -6.12
C GLN A 305 -8.43 21.68 -4.83
N LEU A 306 -7.54 20.88 -4.24
CA LEU A 306 -6.82 21.28 -3.02
C LEU A 306 -5.86 22.44 -3.29
N VAL A 307 -5.20 22.43 -4.45
CA VAL A 307 -4.31 23.52 -4.87
C VAL A 307 -5.08 24.85 -5.06
N GLN A 308 -6.29 24.79 -5.62
CA GLN A 308 -7.17 25.97 -5.79
C GLN A 308 -7.63 26.52 -4.44
N LEU A 309 -8.08 25.65 -3.52
CA LEU A 309 -8.48 26.05 -2.16
C LEU A 309 -7.35 26.72 -1.40
N ALA A 310 -6.13 26.20 -1.50
CA ALA A 310 -4.96 26.79 -0.85
C ALA A 310 -4.65 28.20 -1.40
N LYS A 311 -4.77 28.41 -2.72
CA LYS A 311 -4.57 29.74 -3.34
C LYS A 311 -5.62 30.76 -2.87
N SER A 312 -6.89 30.34 -2.80
CA SER A 312 -7.98 31.21 -2.34
C SER A 312 -7.81 31.62 -0.88
N ALA A 313 -7.31 30.74 -0.02
CA ALA A 313 -7.07 31.01 1.40
C ALA A 313 -5.89 31.98 1.65
N VAL A 314 -4.92 32.05 0.74
CA VAL A 314 -3.77 33.00 0.83
C VAL A 314 -4.17 34.39 0.33
N SER A 315 -5.22 34.48 -0.49
CA SER A 315 -5.68 35.75 -1.10
C SER A 315 -6.77 36.44 -0.28
N ALA A 316 -7.25 35.85 0.81
CA ALA A 316 -8.26 36.36 1.73
C ALA A 316 -7.62 36.78 3.07
#